data_1ae662ad59295b99493cd749276bc66a
#
_entry.id   1ae662ad59295b99493cd749276bc66a
#
_cell.length_a   1.000
_cell.length_b   1.000
_cell.length_c   1.000
_cell.angle_alpha   90.00
_cell.angle_beta   90.00
_cell.angle_gamma   90.00
#
_symmetry.space_group_name_H-M   'P 1'
#
loop_
_entity.id
_entity.type
_entity.pdbx_description
1 polymer ?
#
loop_
_entity_poly.entity_id
_entity_poly.type
_entity_poly.pdbx_seq_one_letter_code
_entity_poly.pdbx_strand_id
1 'polypeptide(L)'
;MWLDNACRKALRQNDQDERLVFVNAWNEWAEGTHLEPDRHFGYAYLNETARILSGLTSIESEAKGARNVEQIVPDNTIKQWFRKLAKKGASFFEKLAMLLRSF
;
A
#
# COMPACT_ATOMS: atom_id res chain seq x y z
N MET A 1 -10.98 -13.84 7.67
CA MET A 1 -10.43 -14.64 8.77
C MET A 1 -9.96 -13.72 9.89
N TRP A 2 -10.07 -14.11 11.18
CA TRP A 2 -9.79 -13.20 12.30
C TRP A 2 -8.33 -12.65 12.30
N LEU A 3 -7.33 -13.52 12.03
CA LEU A 3 -5.92 -13.14 12.01
C LEU A 3 -5.62 -12.08 10.94
N ASP A 4 -6.13 -12.23 9.73
CA ASP A 4 -5.98 -11.22 8.66
C ASP A 4 -6.56 -9.86 9.08
N ASN A 5 -7.76 -9.87 9.69
CA ASN A 5 -8.37 -8.65 10.21
C ASN A 5 -7.55 -8.01 11.34
N ALA A 6 -7.03 -8.82 12.26
CA ALA A 6 -6.19 -8.35 13.37
C ALA A 6 -4.89 -7.71 12.85
N CYS A 7 -4.21 -8.38 11.92
CA CYS A 7 -2.99 -7.85 11.30
C CYS A 7 -3.26 -6.56 10.53
N ARG A 8 -4.31 -6.50 9.71
CA ARG A 8 -4.68 -5.26 8.99
C ARG A 8 -5.04 -4.12 9.94
N LYS A 9 -5.67 -4.42 11.07
CA LYS A 9 -5.95 -3.41 12.10
C LYS A 9 -4.68 -2.91 12.76
N ALA A 10 -3.74 -3.80 13.10
CA ALA A 10 -2.44 -3.42 13.64
C ALA A 10 -1.64 -2.54 12.67
N LEU A 11 -1.63 -2.87 11.37
CA LEU A 11 -0.94 -2.07 10.35
C LEU A 11 -1.47 -0.64 10.20
N ARG A 12 -2.68 -0.34 10.66
CA ARG A 12 -3.27 1.01 10.66
C ARG A 12 -2.78 1.89 11.81
N GLN A 13 -2.10 1.34 12.81
CA GLN A 13 -1.53 2.13 13.90
C GLN A 13 -0.40 3.01 13.35
N ASN A 14 -0.35 4.24 13.85
CA ASN A 14 0.65 5.22 13.41
C ASN A 14 2.05 4.86 13.88
N ASP A 15 2.17 4.37 15.11
CA ASP A 15 3.43 3.91 15.67
C ASP A 15 3.72 2.47 15.24
N GLN A 16 4.93 2.23 14.73
CA GLN A 16 5.35 0.90 14.30
C GLN A 16 5.50 -0.06 15.49
N ASP A 17 5.90 0.44 16.64
CA ASP A 17 6.07 -0.36 17.85
C ASP A 17 4.74 -0.84 18.44
N GLU A 18 3.63 -0.20 18.09
CA GLU A 18 2.27 -0.60 18.46
C GLU A 18 1.65 -1.64 17.50
N ARG A 19 2.34 -2.00 16.42
CA ARG A 19 1.86 -2.95 15.41
C ARG A 19 2.08 -4.40 15.83
N LEU A 20 1.47 -4.79 16.94
CA LEU A 20 1.61 -6.10 17.52
C LEU A 20 0.29 -6.88 17.44
N VAL A 21 0.39 -8.16 17.15
CA VAL A 21 -0.72 -9.12 17.18
C VAL A 21 -0.28 -10.33 18.00
N PHE A 22 -0.99 -10.58 19.08
CA PHE A 22 -0.74 -11.74 19.92
C PHE A 22 -1.68 -12.87 19.51
N VAL A 23 -1.14 -14.06 19.39
CA VAL A 23 -1.89 -15.28 19.07
C VAL A 23 -1.81 -16.21 20.27
N ASN A 24 -2.95 -16.62 20.81
CA ASN A 24 -3.06 -17.61 21.86
C ASN A 24 -3.43 -18.96 21.22
N ALA A 25 -2.59 -19.98 21.21
CA ALA A 25 -1.21 -20.07 21.63
C ALA A 25 -0.48 -21.02 20.67
N TRP A 26 0.84 -21.31 20.92
CA TRP A 26 1.54 -22.31 20.14
C TRP A 26 1.04 -23.73 20.41
N ASN A 27 0.87 -24.10 21.67
CA ASN A 27 0.63 -25.49 22.12
C ASN A 27 -0.36 -25.67 23.28
N GLU A 28 -1.36 -24.79 23.39
CA GLU A 28 -2.42 -24.95 24.43
C GLU A 28 -3.47 -25.98 23.99
N TRP A 29 -3.04 -27.24 23.96
CA TRP A 29 -3.87 -28.40 23.55
C TRP A 29 -5.10 -28.59 24.41
N ALA A 30 -4.98 -28.38 25.73
CA ALA A 30 -6.07 -28.59 26.68
C ALA A 30 -7.25 -27.65 26.43
N GLU A 31 -7.00 -26.46 25.91
CA GLU A 31 -8.02 -25.46 25.60
C GLU A 31 -8.43 -25.48 24.12
N GLY A 32 -7.84 -26.36 23.32
CA GLY A 32 -8.07 -26.41 21.87
C GLY A 32 -7.51 -25.21 21.10
N THR A 33 -6.64 -24.41 21.72
CA THR A 33 -5.99 -23.25 21.13
C THR A 33 -4.52 -23.55 20.83
N HIS A 34 -4.23 -24.06 19.64
CA HIS A 34 -2.87 -24.43 19.27
C HIS A 34 -2.59 -24.11 17.79
N LEU A 35 -1.36 -23.73 17.48
CA LEU A 35 -0.83 -23.57 16.14
C LEU A 35 0.07 -24.74 15.72
N GLU A 36 0.54 -25.50 16.70
CA GLU A 36 1.36 -26.68 16.50
C GLU A 36 0.63 -27.70 15.60
N PRO A 37 1.33 -28.36 14.67
CA PRO A 37 0.71 -29.35 13.79
C PRO A 37 0.07 -30.49 14.57
N ASP A 38 -1.13 -30.88 14.22
CA ASP A 38 -1.89 -31.93 14.85
C ASP A 38 -2.22 -33.08 13.89
N ARG A 39 -2.74 -34.19 14.46
CA ARG A 39 -3.10 -35.35 13.66
C ARG A 39 -4.38 -35.19 12.85
N HIS A 40 -5.21 -34.20 13.20
CA HIS A 40 -6.52 -33.97 12.58
C HIS A 40 -6.41 -32.95 11.43
N PHE A 41 -5.75 -31.80 11.67
CA PHE A 41 -5.62 -30.71 10.72
C PHE A 41 -4.22 -30.61 10.10
N GLY A 42 -3.24 -31.40 10.57
CA GLY A 42 -1.88 -31.34 10.08
C GLY A 42 -1.29 -29.94 10.24
N TYR A 43 -0.77 -29.39 9.18
CA TYR A 43 -0.15 -28.07 9.12
C TYR A 43 -1.12 -26.93 8.75
N ALA A 44 -2.44 -27.17 8.76
CA ALA A 44 -3.42 -26.20 8.24
C ALA A 44 -3.33 -24.83 8.91
N TYR A 45 -3.19 -24.77 10.24
CA TYR A 45 -3.10 -23.51 10.96
C TYR A 45 -1.81 -22.73 10.66
N LEU A 46 -0.69 -23.40 10.58
CA LEU A 46 0.60 -22.80 10.23
C LEU A 46 0.62 -22.31 8.78
N ASN A 47 0.11 -23.11 7.86
CA ASN A 47 0.05 -22.74 6.45
C ASN A 47 -0.81 -21.50 6.24
N GLU A 48 -1.95 -21.42 6.92
CA GLU A 48 -2.83 -20.26 6.83
C GLU A 48 -2.20 -19.00 7.47
N THR A 49 -1.51 -19.17 8.60
CA THR A 49 -0.75 -18.09 9.23
C THR A 49 0.34 -17.57 8.30
N ALA A 50 1.15 -18.47 7.71
CA ALA A 50 2.19 -18.12 6.76
C ALA A 50 1.63 -17.41 5.52
N ARG A 51 0.51 -17.87 4.98
CA ARG A 51 -0.17 -17.26 3.83
C ARG A 51 -0.59 -15.82 4.11
N ILE A 52 -1.18 -15.57 5.28
CA ILE A 52 -1.61 -14.22 5.69
C ILE A 52 -0.40 -13.30 5.85
N LEU A 53 0.62 -13.73 6.58
CA LEU A 53 1.82 -12.91 6.82
C LEU A 53 2.57 -12.60 5.52
N SER A 54 2.70 -13.56 4.61
CA SER A 54 3.33 -13.35 3.30
C SER A 54 2.56 -12.34 2.44
N GLY A 55 1.23 -12.40 2.48
CA GLY A 55 0.38 -11.43 1.78
C GLY A 55 0.52 -10.00 2.32
N LEU A 56 0.68 -9.85 3.63
CA LEU A 56 0.85 -8.55 4.26
C LEU A 56 2.22 -7.92 3.97
N THR A 57 3.30 -8.72 3.97
CA THR A 57 4.65 -8.25 3.61
C THR A 57 4.74 -7.79 2.16
N SER A 58 4.03 -8.44 1.26
CA SER A 58 3.94 -8.01 -0.15
C SER A 58 3.28 -6.63 -0.28
N ILE A 59 2.18 -6.41 0.42
CA ILE A 59 1.47 -5.11 0.43
C ILE A 59 2.36 -4.00 1.00
N GLU A 60 3.11 -4.26 2.07
CA GLU A 60 4.05 -3.28 2.63
C GLU A 60 5.21 -2.95 1.69
N SER A 61 5.73 -3.93 0.97
CA SER A 61 6.81 -3.72 0.00
C SER A 61 6.34 -2.88 -1.19
N GLU A 62 5.15 -3.12 -1.70
CA GLU A 62 4.53 -2.32 -2.76
C GLU A 62 4.27 -0.87 -2.29
N ALA A 63 3.73 -0.69 -1.08
CA ALA A 63 3.49 0.64 -0.51
C ALA A 63 4.79 1.43 -0.25
N LYS A 64 5.89 0.76 0.14
CA LYS A 64 7.21 1.37 0.26
C LYS A 64 7.80 1.71 -1.11
N GLY A 65 7.64 0.84 -2.11
CA GLY A 65 8.06 1.07 -3.49
C GLY A 65 7.35 2.29 -4.10
N ALA A 66 6.04 2.37 -3.95
CA ALA A 66 5.24 3.50 -4.43
C ALA A 66 5.66 4.84 -3.79
N ARG A 67 5.91 4.86 -2.47
CA ARG A 67 6.41 6.08 -1.78
C ARG A 67 7.79 6.52 -2.27
N ASN A 68 8.67 5.59 -2.59
CA ASN A 68 9.99 5.91 -3.13
C ASN A 68 9.90 6.46 -4.57
N VAL A 69 8.93 6.04 -5.36
CA VAL A 69 8.69 6.58 -6.72
C VAL A 69 8.15 8.01 -6.66
N GLU A 70 7.27 8.33 -5.69
CA GLU A 70 6.79 9.70 -5.49
C GLU A 70 7.91 10.68 -5.09
N GLN A 71 8.93 10.21 -4.34
CA GLN A 71 10.09 11.04 -3.97
C GLN A 71 11.11 11.22 -5.11
N ILE A 72 11.12 10.36 -6.12
CA ILE A 72 12.07 10.43 -7.25
C ILE A 72 11.66 11.47 -8.30
N VAL A 73 10.38 11.81 -8.38
CA VAL A 73 9.90 12.88 -9.26
C VAL A 73 9.76 14.17 -8.44
N PRO A 74 10.70 15.13 -8.55
CA PRO A 74 10.57 16.39 -7.82
C PRO A 74 9.31 17.12 -8.31
N ASP A 75 8.39 17.37 -7.39
CA ASP A 75 7.07 18.03 -7.62
C ASP A 75 7.19 19.31 -8.49
N ASN A 76 8.32 19.98 -8.39
CA ASN A 76 8.65 21.16 -9.20
C ASN A 76 8.79 20.87 -10.69
N THR A 77 9.23 19.70 -11.13
CA THR A 77 9.51 19.43 -12.55
C THR A 77 8.21 19.26 -13.33
N ILE A 78 7.24 18.55 -12.77
CA ILE A 78 5.93 18.34 -13.40
C ILE A 78 5.14 19.65 -13.41
N LYS A 79 5.11 20.38 -12.29
CA LYS A 79 4.45 21.70 -12.21
C LYS A 79 5.06 22.72 -13.16
N GLN A 80 6.39 22.74 -13.30
CA GLN A 80 7.08 23.60 -14.26
C GLN A 80 6.77 23.20 -15.71
N TRP A 81 6.70 21.91 -16.01
CA TRP A 81 6.36 21.43 -17.34
C TRP A 81 4.92 21.79 -17.71
N PHE A 82 3.95 21.59 -16.82
CA PHE A 82 2.56 22.02 -17.02
C PHE A 82 2.43 23.54 -17.17
N ARG A 83 3.16 24.34 -16.38
CA ARG A 83 3.20 25.81 -16.53
C ARG A 83 3.77 26.25 -17.89
N LYS A 84 4.80 25.57 -18.40
CA LYS A 84 5.36 25.82 -19.73
C LYS A 84 4.36 25.44 -20.82
N LEU A 85 3.64 24.34 -20.67
CA LEU A 85 2.61 23.90 -21.62
C LEU A 85 1.43 24.87 -21.66
N ALA A 86 0.94 25.31 -20.50
CA ALA A 86 -0.14 26.29 -20.39
C ALA A 86 0.23 27.65 -21.04
N LYS A 87 1.45 28.14 -20.82
CA LYS A 87 1.94 29.35 -21.45
C LYS A 87 2.04 29.23 -22.98
N LYS A 88 2.49 28.08 -23.50
CA LYS A 88 2.52 27.83 -24.97
C LYS A 88 1.11 27.72 -25.54
N GLY A 89 0.17 27.09 -24.86
CA GLY A 89 -1.24 26.99 -25.24
C GLY A 89 -1.91 28.38 -25.31
N ALA A 90 -1.74 29.22 -24.29
CA ALA A 90 -2.27 30.59 -24.28
C ALA A 90 -1.77 31.43 -25.45
N SER A 91 -0.46 31.37 -25.72
CA SER A 91 0.14 32.07 -26.86
C SER A 91 -0.38 31.58 -28.24
N PHE A 92 -0.73 30.28 -28.33
CA PHE A 92 -1.31 29.72 -29.56
C PHE A 92 -2.76 30.22 -29.76
N PHE A 93 -3.56 30.25 -28.72
CA PHE A 93 -4.94 30.75 -28.77
C PHE A 93 -5.01 32.25 -29.02
N GLU A 94 -4.09 33.05 -28.48
CA GLU A 94 -4.00 34.49 -28.80
C GLU A 94 -3.66 34.75 -30.27
N LYS A 95 -2.72 33.99 -30.84
CA LYS A 95 -2.38 34.07 -32.26
C LYS A 95 -3.53 33.67 -33.18
N LEU A 96 -4.26 32.62 -32.80
CA LEU A 96 -5.46 32.16 -33.52
C LEU A 96 -6.58 33.20 -33.46
N ALA A 97 -6.80 33.84 -32.32
CA ALA A 97 -7.79 34.91 -32.16
C ALA A 97 -7.45 36.17 -32.94
N MET A 98 -6.17 36.53 -33.07
CA MET A 98 -5.73 37.61 -33.94
C MET A 98 -5.99 37.31 -35.41
N LEU A 99 -5.71 36.10 -35.87
CA LEU A 99 -5.96 35.67 -37.24
C LEU A 99 -7.46 35.71 -37.60
N LEU A 100 -8.33 35.32 -36.67
CA LEU A 100 -9.79 35.35 -36.88
C LEU A 100 -10.40 36.77 -36.83
N ARG A 101 -9.70 37.75 -36.26
CA ARG A 101 -10.14 39.17 -36.27
C ARG A 101 -9.73 39.95 -37.53
N SER A 102 -8.88 39.37 -38.36
CA SER A 102 -8.40 39.98 -39.60
C SER A 102 -9.17 39.56 -40.86
N PHE A 103 -10.23 38.75 -40.66
CA PHE A 103 -11.24 38.43 -41.67
C PHE A 103 -12.60 39.01 -41.29
#